data_13e2557166f2b3e63cae1f2a904fbba9
#
_entry.id   13e2557166f2b3e63cae1f2a904fbba9
#
_cell.length_a   1.000
_cell.length_b   1.000
_cell.length_c   1.000
_cell.angle_alpha   90.00
_cell.angle_beta   90.00
_cell.angle_gamma   90.00
#
_symmetry.space_group_name_H-M   'P 1'
#
loop_
_entity.id
_entity.type
_entity.pdbx_description
1 polymer ?
#
loop_
_entity_poly.entity_id
_entity_poly.type
_entity_poly.pdbx_seq_one_letter_code
_entity_poly.pdbx_strand_id
1 'polypeptide(L)'
;MKKSQEELQKEHDEAVIKREQYQHQFQRLENRIRYYTEGERKKRNHRLITRGADLESVAPEVRGMSQSAFRILVEQIFSLPEVTDLVSRNVDQQEDD
;
A
#
# COMPACT_ATOMS: atom_id res chain seq x y z
N MET A 1 -15.00 -53.75 0.70
CA MET A 1 -13.91 -54.28 -0.13
C MET A 1 -12.65 -53.50 0.13
N LYS A 2 -11.57 -54.23 0.27
CA LYS A 2 -10.27 -53.58 0.40
C LYS A 2 -9.76 -53.17 -0.98
N LYS A 3 -9.28 -51.96 -1.11
CA LYS A 3 -8.63 -51.51 -2.31
C LYS A 3 -7.27 -52.20 -2.45
N SER A 4 -6.88 -52.49 -3.67
CA SER A 4 -5.55 -53.06 -3.94
C SER A 4 -4.47 -52.05 -3.62
N GLN A 5 -3.23 -52.52 -3.44
CA GLN A 5 -2.11 -51.64 -3.21
C GLN A 5 -1.88 -50.67 -4.39
N GLU A 6 -2.14 -51.10 -5.60
CA GLU A 6 -2.04 -50.30 -6.80
C GLU A 6 -3.04 -49.13 -6.78
N GLU A 7 -4.28 -49.42 -6.36
CA GLU A 7 -5.32 -48.40 -6.25
C GLU A 7 -4.98 -47.38 -5.17
N LEU A 8 -4.49 -47.83 -4.02
CA LEU A 8 -4.07 -46.96 -2.94
C LEU A 8 -2.89 -46.08 -3.36
N GLN A 9 -1.94 -46.65 -4.08
CA GLN A 9 -0.79 -45.89 -4.60
C GLN A 9 -1.22 -44.81 -5.60
N LYS A 10 -2.16 -45.17 -6.49
CA LYS A 10 -2.71 -44.22 -7.45
C LYS A 10 -3.42 -43.07 -6.77
N GLU A 11 -4.25 -43.36 -5.76
CA GLU A 11 -4.94 -42.33 -4.97
C GLU A 11 -3.92 -41.39 -4.28
N HIS A 12 -2.88 -41.96 -3.71
CA HIS A 12 -1.84 -41.20 -3.05
C HIS A 12 -1.14 -40.27 -4.06
N ASP A 13 -0.79 -40.79 -5.22
CA ASP A 13 -0.10 -39.99 -6.26
C ASP A 13 -0.99 -38.84 -6.75
N GLU A 14 -2.29 -39.11 -6.94
CA GLU A 14 -3.25 -38.08 -7.34
C GLU A 14 -3.38 -37.00 -6.28
N ALA A 15 -3.39 -37.39 -4.99
CA ALA A 15 -3.48 -36.44 -3.88
C ALA A 15 -2.24 -35.55 -3.80
N VAL A 16 -1.04 -36.14 -4.04
CA VAL A 16 0.21 -35.38 -4.06
C VAL A 16 0.20 -34.32 -5.17
N ILE A 17 -0.23 -34.73 -6.37
CA ILE A 17 -0.30 -33.83 -7.53
C ILE A 17 -1.27 -32.66 -7.24
N LYS A 18 -2.44 -32.94 -6.68
CA LYS A 18 -3.41 -31.90 -6.33
C LYS A 18 -2.85 -30.93 -5.30
N ARG A 19 -2.16 -31.46 -4.29
CA ARG A 19 -1.55 -30.61 -3.25
C ARG A 19 -0.51 -29.67 -3.85
N GLU A 20 0.33 -30.18 -4.76
CA GLU A 20 1.32 -29.36 -5.45
C GLU A 20 0.66 -28.28 -6.30
N GLN A 21 -0.42 -28.59 -7.00
CA GLN A 21 -1.17 -27.64 -7.80
C GLN A 21 -1.73 -26.52 -6.92
N TYR A 22 -2.31 -26.85 -5.76
CA TYR A 22 -2.83 -25.87 -4.82
C TYR A 22 -1.72 -24.98 -4.25
N GLN A 23 -0.56 -25.57 -3.95
CA GLN A 23 0.59 -24.80 -3.47
C GLN A 23 1.06 -23.79 -4.51
N HIS A 24 1.11 -24.18 -5.80
CA HIS A 24 1.48 -23.27 -6.88
C HIS A 24 0.46 -22.15 -7.06
N GLN A 25 -0.83 -22.47 -6.98
CA GLN A 25 -1.90 -21.46 -7.06
C GLN A 25 -1.81 -20.48 -5.91
N PHE A 26 -1.58 -20.97 -4.71
CA PHE A 26 -1.43 -20.15 -3.52
C PHE A 26 -0.23 -19.22 -3.65
N GLN A 27 0.89 -19.74 -4.13
CA GLN A 27 2.10 -18.95 -4.33
C GLN A 27 1.89 -17.83 -5.36
N ARG A 28 1.15 -18.11 -6.43
CA ARG A 28 0.81 -17.09 -7.43
C ARG A 28 -0.05 -15.98 -6.83
N LEU A 29 -1.01 -16.34 -5.98
CA LEU A 29 -1.86 -15.36 -5.31
C LEU A 29 -1.07 -14.50 -4.34
N GLU A 30 -0.18 -15.11 -3.54
CA GLU A 30 0.69 -14.38 -2.63
C GLU A 30 1.58 -13.40 -3.38
N ASN A 31 2.18 -13.84 -4.49
CA ASN A 31 3.04 -12.99 -5.32
C ASN A 31 2.26 -11.82 -5.90
N ARG A 32 1.02 -12.06 -6.34
CA ARG A 32 0.14 -11.01 -6.87
C ARG A 32 -0.20 -9.97 -5.81
N ILE A 33 -0.58 -10.43 -4.61
CA ILE A 33 -0.89 -9.55 -3.47
C ILE A 33 0.33 -8.70 -3.13
N ARG A 34 1.51 -9.32 -3.06
CA ARG A 34 2.76 -8.61 -2.77
C ARG A 34 3.04 -7.54 -3.82
N TYR A 35 2.87 -7.88 -5.08
CA TYR A 35 3.08 -6.94 -6.18
C TYR A 35 2.18 -5.72 -6.06
N TYR A 36 0.88 -5.92 -5.80
CA TYR A 36 -0.06 -4.81 -5.63
C TYR A 36 0.26 -3.97 -4.40
N THR A 37 0.60 -4.61 -3.28
CA THR A 37 0.95 -3.92 -2.04
C THR A 37 2.19 -3.05 -2.23
N GLU A 38 3.23 -3.57 -2.89
CA GLU A 38 4.43 -2.81 -3.19
C GLU A 38 4.17 -1.66 -4.14
N GLY A 39 3.32 -1.88 -5.15
CA GLY A 39 2.92 -0.83 -6.09
C GLY A 39 2.21 0.32 -5.39
N GLU A 40 1.27 0.02 -4.51
CA GLU A 40 0.56 1.03 -3.73
C GLU A 40 1.50 1.77 -2.77
N ARG A 41 2.44 1.06 -2.16
CA ARG A 41 3.43 1.65 -1.28
C ARG A 41 4.34 2.62 -2.04
N LYS A 42 4.79 2.26 -3.24
CA LYS A 42 5.61 3.12 -4.08
C LYS A 42 4.87 4.38 -4.49
N LYS A 43 3.60 4.25 -4.88
CA LYS A 43 2.76 5.41 -5.23
C LYS A 43 2.60 6.35 -4.04
N ARG A 44 2.33 5.79 -2.88
CA ARG A 44 2.18 6.58 -1.66
C ARG A 44 3.48 7.30 -1.31
N ASN A 45 4.61 6.60 -1.35
CA ASN A 45 5.90 7.18 -1.04
C ASN A 45 6.24 8.31 -2.02
N HIS A 46 6.02 8.08 -3.31
CA HIS A 46 6.23 9.10 -4.33
C HIS A 46 5.39 10.35 -4.05
N ARG A 47 4.11 10.17 -3.73
CA ARG A 47 3.20 11.27 -3.41
C ARG A 47 3.70 12.06 -2.20
N LEU A 48 4.09 11.36 -1.13
CA LEU A 48 4.55 12.00 0.11
C LEU A 48 5.86 12.75 -0.09
N ILE A 49 6.79 12.18 -0.86
CA ILE A 49 8.06 12.83 -1.17
C ILE A 49 7.82 14.09 -2.01
N THR A 50 6.99 14.00 -3.02
CA THR A 50 6.67 15.12 -3.90
C THR A 50 5.99 16.24 -3.11
N ARG A 51 5.02 15.91 -2.27
CA ARG A 51 4.32 16.90 -1.45
C ARG A 51 5.24 17.54 -0.41
N GLY A 52 6.14 16.75 0.18
CA GLY A 52 7.15 17.27 1.09
C GLY A 52 8.09 18.24 0.41
N ALA A 53 8.54 17.91 -0.80
CA ALA A 53 9.40 18.77 -1.59
C ALA A 53 8.69 20.08 -1.96
N ASP A 54 7.43 20.01 -2.35
CA ASP A 54 6.63 21.19 -2.67
C ASP A 54 6.47 22.10 -1.45
N LEU A 55 6.20 21.51 -0.29
CA LEU A 55 6.08 22.29 0.95
C LEU A 55 7.37 22.99 1.30
N GLU A 56 8.50 22.32 1.22
CA GLU A 56 9.81 22.92 1.51
C GLU A 56 10.20 23.97 0.48
N SER A 57 9.74 23.83 -0.75
CA SER A 57 9.95 24.82 -1.79
C SER A 57 9.21 26.13 -1.49
N VAL A 58 7.99 26.03 -0.98
CA VAL A 58 7.17 27.19 -0.63
C VAL A 58 7.61 27.80 0.70
N ALA A 59 8.00 26.96 1.67
CA ALA A 59 8.40 27.39 3.00
C ALA A 59 9.76 26.78 3.38
N PRO A 60 10.87 27.32 2.82
CA PRO A 60 12.20 26.73 3.05
C PRO A 60 12.62 26.68 4.53
N GLU A 61 12.02 27.52 5.36
CA GLU A 61 12.33 27.61 6.79
C GLU A 61 12.05 26.30 7.53
N VAL A 62 11.13 25.48 7.01
CA VAL A 62 10.76 24.22 7.69
C VAL A 62 11.87 23.17 7.64
N ARG A 63 12.87 23.34 6.76
CA ARG A 63 13.99 22.41 6.66
C ARG A 63 14.79 22.28 7.95
N GLY A 64 14.91 23.39 8.69
CA GLY A 64 15.66 23.40 9.94
C GLY A 64 14.90 22.92 11.15
N MET A 65 13.66 22.58 11.01
CA MET A 65 12.81 22.17 12.13
C MET A 65 12.98 20.68 12.44
N SER A 66 12.87 20.34 13.74
CA SER A 66 12.80 18.95 14.13
C SER A 66 11.47 18.34 13.64
N GLN A 67 11.42 17.01 13.56
CA GLN A 67 10.21 16.32 13.13
C GLN A 67 9.03 16.63 14.04
N SER A 68 9.26 16.68 15.36
CA SER A 68 8.22 17.00 16.35
C SER A 68 7.70 18.41 16.17
N ALA A 69 8.59 19.39 16.00
CA ALA A 69 8.22 20.78 15.81
C ALA A 69 7.44 20.96 14.50
N PHE A 70 7.87 20.29 13.45
CA PHE A 70 7.20 20.33 12.15
C PHE A 70 5.79 19.80 12.25
N ARG A 71 5.60 18.66 12.94
CA ARG A 71 4.28 18.07 13.13
C ARG A 71 3.33 18.99 13.87
N ILE A 72 3.81 19.63 14.94
CA ILE A 72 3.03 20.59 15.70
C ILE A 72 2.62 21.77 14.82
N LEU A 73 3.55 22.27 14.01
CA LEU A 73 3.27 23.36 13.09
C LEU A 73 2.17 22.99 12.08
N VAL A 74 2.26 21.80 11.49
CA VAL A 74 1.25 21.31 10.54
C VAL A 74 -0.12 21.21 11.21
N GLU A 75 -0.18 20.68 12.43
CA GLU A 75 -1.43 20.59 13.19
C GLU A 75 -2.03 21.99 13.47
N GLN A 76 -1.20 22.94 13.82
CA GLN A 76 -1.64 24.32 14.05
C GLN A 76 -2.16 24.98 12.79
N ILE A 77 -1.44 24.81 11.68
CA ILE A 77 -1.85 25.40 10.39
C ILE A 77 -3.19 24.84 9.95
N PHE A 78 -3.36 23.51 9.98
CA PHE A 78 -4.56 22.86 9.48
C PHE A 78 -5.73 22.88 10.45
N SER A 79 -5.57 23.44 11.65
CA SER A 79 -6.69 23.74 12.53
C SER A 79 -7.24 25.15 12.37
N LEU A 80 -6.60 26.01 11.58
CA LEU A 80 -7.13 27.34 11.30
C LEU A 80 -8.34 27.26 10.37
N PRO A 81 -9.44 28.00 10.66
CA PRO A 81 -10.64 27.96 9.81
C PRO A 81 -10.36 28.38 8.38
N GLU A 82 -9.53 29.36 8.14
CA GLU A 82 -9.18 29.83 6.80
C GLU A 82 -8.51 28.73 5.98
N VAL A 83 -7.63 27.94 6.63
CA VAL A 83 -6.95 26.84 5.97
C VAL A 83 -7.92 25.69 5.71
N THR A 84 -8.80 25.39 6.65
CA THR A 84 -9.83 24.37 6.48
C THR A 84 -10.73 24.68 5.28
N ASP A 85 -11.16 25.92 5.15
CA ASP A 85 -11.97 26.37 4.02
C ASP A 85 -11.19 26.26 2.70
N LEU A 86 -9.93 26.62 2.72
CA LEU A 86 -9.09 26.54 1.53
C LEU A 86 -8.89 25.10 1.08
N VAL A 87 -8.65 24.19 2.02
CA VAL A 87 -8.50 22.76 1.76
C VAL A 87 -9.79 22.20 1.15
N SER A 88 -10.94 22.52 1.75
CA SER A 88 -12.24 22.04 1.27
C SER A 88 -12.52 22.48 -0.17
N ARG A 89 -12.22 23.73 -0.49
CA ARG A 89 -12.40 24.24 -1.85
C ARG A 89 -11.49 23.54 -2.85
N ASN A 90 -10.27 23.20 -2.46
CA ASN A 90 -9.32 22.53 -3.36
C ASN A 90 -9.63 21.05 -3.51
N VAL A 91 -10.19 20.41 -2.49
CA VAL A 91 -10.62 19.01 -2.57
C VAL A 91 -11.72 18.85 -3.61
N ASP A 92 -12.64 19.81 -3.71
CA ASP A 92 -13.72 19.77 -4.69
C ASP A 92 -13.23 19.88 -6.13
N GLN A 93 -11.98 20.31 -6.36
CA GLN A 93 -11.38 20.45 -7.69
C GLN A 93 -10.45 19.28 -8.03
N GLN A 94 -10.52 18.21 -7.30
CA GLN A 94 -9.61 17.08 -7.38
C GLN A 94 -9.75 16.27 -8.67
N GLU A 95 -10.82 16.43 -9.41
CA GLU A 95 -11.18 15.58 -10.54
C GLU A 95 -10.30 15.78 -11.77
N ASP A 96 -9.51 16.84 -11.83
CA ASP A 96 -8.81 17.24 -13.04
C ASP A 96 -7.40 16.69 -13.14
N ASP A 97 -7.01 15.84 -12.24
CA ASP A 97 -5.68 15.22 -12.29
C ASP A 97 -5.66 13.91 -13.12
#